data_286c8090b09ac5dbea6dc9ed158f651b
#
_entry.id   286c8090b09ac5dbea6dc9ed158f651b
#
_cell.length_a   1.000
_cell.length_b   1.000
_cell.length_c   1.000
_cell.angle_alpha   90.00
_cell.angle_beta   90.00
_cell.angle_gamma   90.00
#
_symmetry.space_group_name_H-M   'P 1'
#
loop_
_entity.id
_entity.type
_entity.pdbx_description
1 polymer ?
#
loop_
_entity_poly.entity_id
_entity_poly.type
_entity_poly.pdbx_seq_one_letter_code
_entity_poly.pdbx_strand_id
1 'polypeptide(L)'
;MLQIWGRKNSSNVIPVMWTVGELGLEHQRHNVGGSFGGDDRETYRLMNPNGLIPTISDHGFVLWESMAITRYLCRQYGMGRLCPEDPQQAALAEQWMEWYKSSITPSLMPIFYNLVRTPESEQNPAVIEHSTAATNSYLQILEKHLRGQLYILGDSFSMADIPLGAMMYKFFNLAIERPSLPNIETWYARLCERPAYRTHAMIAFGSSPEEWLELEIAGA
;
A
#
# COMPACT_ATOMS: atom_id res chain seq x y z
N MET A 1 -22.67 4.56 5.09
CA MET A 1 -21.31 4.77 5.67
C MET A 1 -20.44 3.59 5.26
N LEU A 2 -19.26 3.88 4.76
CA LEU A 2 -18.28 2.88 4.30
C LEU A 2 -17.73 2.07 5.49
N GLN A 3 -17.81 0.73 5.42
CA GLN A 3 -17.23 -0.18 6.39
C GLN A 3 -15.96 -0.81 5.80
N ILE A 4 -14.89 -0.93 6.58
CA ILE A 4 -13.59 -1.45 6.11
C ILE A 4 -13.08 -2.46 7.13
N TRP A 5 -12.85 -3.70 6.71
CA TRP A 5 -12.26 -4.74 7.54
C TRP A 5 -10.79 -4.92 7.18
N GLY A 6 -9.93 -4.71 8.17
CA GLY A 6 -8.50 -4.89 8.03
C GLY A 6 -7.71 -4.09 9.07
N ARG A 7 -6.61 -4.67 9.56
CA ARG A 7 -5.72 -4.01 10.50
C ARG A 7 -4.94 -2.86 9.83
N LYS A 8 -4.64 -1.83 10.60
CA LYS A 8 -4.09 -0.55 10.14
C LYS A 8 -2.75 -0.69 9.40
N ASN A 9 -1.86 -1.55 9.89
CA ASN A 9 -0.49 -1.71 9.38
C ASN A 9 -0.35 -2.71 8.22
N SER A 10 -1.45 -3.30 7.74
CA SER A 10 -1.41 -4.22 6.60
C SER A 10 -1.04 -3.48 5.31
N SER A 11 -0.04 -4.00 4.59
CA SER A 11 0.39 -3.43 3.30
C SER A 11 -0.71 -3.39 2.24
N ASN A 12 -1.73 -4.26 2.36
CA ASN A 12 -2.89 -4.23 1.47
C ASN A 12 -4.00 -3.29 1.96
N VAL A 13 -4.09 -3.00 3.27
CA VAL A 13 -5.08 -2.07 3.84
C VAL A 13 -4.63 -0.61 3.69
N ILE A 14 -3.33 -0.35 3.81
CA ILE A 14 -2.74 0.99 3.72
C ILE A 14 -3.18 1.76 2.45
N PRO A 15 -3.08 1.24 1.22
CA PRO A 15 -3.51 1.98 0.03
C PRO A 15 -5.02 2.25 0.02
N VAL A 16 -5.85 1.36 0.57
CA VAL A 16 -7.29 1.58 0.71
C VAL A 16 -7.56 2.72 1.69
N MET A 17 -6.95 2.70 2.87
CA MET A 17 -7.13 3.74 3.89
C MET A 17 -6.60 5.09 3.42
N TRP A 18 -5.49 5.11 2.70
CA TRP A 18 -4.98 6.35 2.12
C TRP A 18 -5.93 6.91 1.05
N THR A 19 -6.50 6.05 0.20
CA THR A 19 -7.54 6.45 -0.75
C THR A 19 -8.75 7.07 -0.05
N VAL A 20 -9.23 6.44 1.02
CA VAL A 20 -10.34 6.93 1.84
C VAL A 20 -10.02 8.31 2.42
N GLY A 21 -8.81 8.48 2.96
CA GLY A 21 -8.35 9.77 3.50
C GLY A 21 -8.22 10.87 2.44
N GLU A 22 -7.71 10.56 1.24
CA GLU A 22 -7.62 11.51 0.13
C GLU A 22 -9.00 11.95 -0.37
N LEU A 23 -9.98 11.05 -0.33
CA LEU A 23 -11.35 11.33 -0.72
C LEU A 23 -12.18 11.99 0.39
N GLY A 24 -11.69 12.00 1.63
CA GLY A 24 -12.41 12.54 2.80
C GLY A 24 -13.66 11.74 3.14
N LEU A 25 -13.67 10.43 2.90
CA LEU A 25 -14.85 9.59 3.10
C LEU A 25 -15.08 9.26 4.57
N GLU A 26 -16.30 9.46 5.06
CA GLU A 26 -16.73 8.94 6.35
C GLU A 26 -16.72 7.41 6.33
N HIS A 27 -16.05 6.81 7.30
CA HIS A 27 -15.87 5.37 7.34
C HIS A 27 -15.76 4.84 8.76
N GLN A 28 -16.00 3.55 8.90
CA GLN A 28 -15.67 2.78 10.10
C GLN A 28 -14.73 1.66 9.74
N ARG A 29 -13.53 1.62 10.37
CA ARG A 29 -12.56 0.54 10.20
C ARG A 29 -12.69 -0.46 11.36
N HIS A 30 -12.70 -1.74 11.01
CA HIS A 30 -12.71 -2.87 11.93
C HIS A 30 -11.35 -3.57 11.87
N ASN A 31 -10.74 -3.81 13.04
CA ASN A 31 -9.51 -4.58 13.12
C ASN A 31 -9.80 -6.07 12.84
N VAL A 32 -9.27 -6.57 11.74
CA VAL A 32 -9.35 -7.97 11.31
C VAL A 32 -8.00 -8.38 10.73
N GLY A 33 -7.63 -9.64 10.94
CA GLY A 33 -6.38 -10.24 10.45
C GLY A 33 -5.18 -9.97 11.36
N GLY A 34 -4.10 -10.75 11.20
CA GLY A 34 -2.93 -10.67 12.06
C GLY A 34 -3.25 -11.00 13.52
N SER A 35 -2.78 -10.17 14.46
CA SER A 35 -3.02 -10.35 15.90
C SER A 35 -4.49 -10.25 16.31
N PHE A 36 -5.33 -9.61 15.48
CA PHE A 36 -6.77 -9.43 15.76
C PHE A 36 -7.62 -10.63 15.34
N GLY A 37 -7.11 -11.52 14.48
CA GLY A 37 -7.87 -12.64 13.94
C GLY A 37 -9.14 -12.21 13.21
N GLY A 38 -10.15 -13.08 13.17
CA GLY A 38 -11.48 -12.77 12.65
C GLY A 38 -11.66 -12.93 11.14
N ASP A 39 -10.57 -13.07 10.39
CA ASP A 39 -10.54 -13.33 8.95
C ASP A 39 -10.88 -14.80 8.61
N ASP A 40 -10.77 -15.69 9.58
CA ASP A 40 -11.14 -17.12 9.51
C ASP A 40 -12.63 -17.39 9.86
N ARG A 41 -13.30 -16.41 10.48
CA ARG A 41 -14.72 -16.57 10.89
C ARG A 41 -15.64 -16.74 9.68
N GLU A 42 -16.63 -17.61 9.80
CA GLU A 42 -17.61 -17.86 8.75
C GLU A 42 -18.29 -16.56 8.27
N THR A 43 -18.67 -15.69 9.19
CA THR A 43 -19.30 -14.39 8.89
C THR A 43 -18.42 -13.49 8.01
N TYR A 44 -17.09 -13.53 8.21
CA TYR A 44 -16.15 -12.79 7.37
C TYR A 44 -15.98 -13.47 6.02
N ARG A 45 -15.88 -14.80 5.99
CA ARG A 45 -15.73 -15.58 4.75
C ARG A 45 -16.93 -15.50 3.83
N LEU A 46 -18.12 -15.20 4.34
CA LEU A 46 -19.29 -14.88 3.53
C LEU A 46 -19.11 -13.58 2.73
N MET A 47 -18.30 -12.64 3.23
CA MET A 47 -17.97 -11.39 2.52
C MET A 47 -16.74 -11.56 1.63
N ASN A 48 -15.73 -12.29 2.11
CA ASN A 48 -14.48 -12.55 1.39
C ASN A 48 -14.07 -14.02 1.53
N PRO A 49 -14.34 -14.85 0.53
CA PRO A 49 -14.09 -16.30 0.61
C PRO A 49 -12.62 -16.67 0.80
N ASN A 50 -11.67 -15.74 0.48
CA ASN A 50 -10.25 -15.98 0.67
C ASN A 50 -9.83 -15.90 2.15
N GLY A 51 -10.64 -15.29 3.04
CA GLY A 51 -10.24 -15.03 4.42
C GLY A 51 -9.06 -14.06 4.51
N LEU A 52 -8.96 -13.09 3.61
CA LEU A 52 -7.87 -12.11 3.54
C LEU A 52 -8.41 -10.68 3.72
N ILE A 53 -7.52 -9.78 4.08
CA ILE A 53 -7.82 -8.34 4.23
C ILE A 53 -7.11 -7.51 3.14
N PRO A 54 -7.70 -6.37 2.71
CA PRO A 54 -8.96 -5.75 3.15
C PRO A 54 -10.21 -6.32 2.49
N THR A 55 -11.35 -6.08 3.16
CA THR A 55 -12.70 -6.14 2.58
C THR A 55 -13.41 -4.84 2.89
N ILE A 56 -14.26 -4.35 2.02
CA ILE A 56 -15.15 -3.21 2.28
C ILE A 56 -16.61 -3.59 2.09
N SER A 57 -17.50 -2.82 2.74
CA SER A 57 -18.92 -2.74 2.38
C SER A 57 -19.29 -1.26 2.23
N ASP A 58 -19.67 -0.90 1.02
CA ASP A 58 -20.13 0.43 0.67
C ASP A 58 -21.63 0.40 0.39
N HIS A 59 -22.44 0.89 1.33
CA HIS A 59 -23.91 0.83 1.25
C HIS A 59 -24.48 -0.57 0.94
N GLY A 60 -23.80 -1.62 1.45
CA GLY A 60 -24.18 -3.02 1.22
C GLY A 60 -23.49 -3.67 0.01
N PHE A 61 -22.81 -2.91 -0.84
CA PHE A 61 -21.93 -3.46 -1.87
C PHE A 61 -20.63 -3.94 -1.24
N VAL A 62 -20.37 -5.23 -1.29
CA VAL A 62 -19.18 -5.86 -0.72
C VAL A 62 -18.11 -6.03 -1.79
N LEU A 63 -16.89 -5.62 -1.50
CA LEU A 63 -15.74 -5.75 -2.39
C LEU A 63 -14.48 -6.12 -1.62
N TRP A 64 -13.67 -6.99 -2.18
CA TRP A 64 -12.34 -7.36 -1.68
C TRP A 64 -11.30 -7.22 -2.79
N GLU A 65 -10.01 -7.45 -2.51
CA GLU A 65 -8.81 -7.07 -3.25
C GLU A 65 -8.49 -5.58 -3.16
N SER A 66 -7.36 -5.24 -2.54
CA SER A 66 -6.96 -3.86 -2.26
C SER A 66 -6.95 -2.96 -3.49
N MET A 67 -6.46 -3.46 -4.63
CA MET A 67 -6.41 -2.66 -5.86
C MET A 67 -7.79 -2.52 -6.53
N ALA A 68 -8.66 -3.53 -6.43
CA ALA A 68 -10.05 -3.40 -6.87
C ALA A 68 -10.81 -2.37 -6.03
N ILE A 69 -10.62 -2.41 -4.72
CA ILE A 69 -11.19 -1.44 -3.77
C ILE A 69 -10.70 -0.03 -4.08
N THR A 70 -9.39 0.16 -4.22
CA THR A 70 -8.80 1.48 -4.54
C THR A 70 -9.37 2.05 -5.85
N ARG A 71 -9.44 1.24 -6.91
CA ARG A 71 -10.05 1.66 -8.19
C ARG A 71 -11.52 2.02 -8.03
N TYR A 72 -12.28 1.17 -7.32
CA TYR A 72 -13.70 1.42 -7.08
C TYR A 72 -13.91 2.76 -6.38
N LEU A 73 -13.21 3.00 -5.27
CA LEU A 73 -13.34 4.24 -4.50
C LEU A 73 -12.92 5.46 -5.33
N CYS A 74 -11.83 5.36 -6.12
CA CYS A 74 -11.39 6.44 -6.98
C CYS A 74 -12.38 6.74 -8.11
N ARG A 75 -13.03 5.72 -8.69
CA ARG A 75 -14.06 5.90 -9.73
C ARG A 75 -15.34 6.44 -9.15
N GLN A 76 -15.79 5.88 -8.02
CA GLN A 76 -17.07 6.22 -7.40
C GLN A 76 -17.08 7.64 -6.80
N TYR A 77 -15.98 8.03 -6.15
CA TYR A 77 -15.92 9.24 -5.34
C TYR A 77 -14.83 10.24 -5.76
N GLY A 78 -13.99 9.86 -6.70
CA GLY A 78 -12.81 10.65 -7.10
C GLY A 78 -12.63 10.79 -8.61
N MET A 79 -13.69 10.60 -9.41
CA MET A 79 -13.65 10.79 -10.85
C MET A 79 -13.23 12.23 -11.19
N GLY A 80 -12.33 12.41 -12.15
CA GLY A 80 -11.77 13.71 -12.52
C GLY A 80 -10.71 14.25 -11.54
N ARG A 81 -10.51 13.59 -10.37
CA ARG A 81 -9.52 14.00 -9.36
C ARG A 81 -8.47 12.92 -9.11
N LEU A 82 -8.86 11.75 -8.61
CA LEU A 82 -7.96 10.61 -8.39
C LEU A 82 -8.01 9.61 -9.54
N CYS A 83 -9.18 9.41 -10.14
CA CYS A 83 -9.35 8.61 -11.35
C CYS A 83 -9.49 9.56 -12.54
N PRO A 84 -8.60 9.48 -13.56
CA PRO A 84 -8.77 10.26 -14.79
C PRO A 84 -10.09 9.95 -15.48
N GLU A 85 -10.73 10.98 -16.05
CA GLU A 85 -11.95 10.80 -16.88
C GLU A 85 -11.64 10.22 -18.25
N ASP A 86 -10.47 10.57 -18.82
CA ASP A 86 -10.01 9.99 -20.09
C ASP A 86 -9.66 8.51 -19.90
N PRO A 87 -10.26 7.60 -20.70
CA PRO A 87 -10.02 6.16 -20.59
C PRO A 87 -8.56 5.75 -20.80
N GLN A 88 -7.81 6.46 -21.65
CA GLN A 88 -6.41 6.15 -21.89
C GLN A 88 -5.56 6.51 -20.67
N GLN A 89 -5.79 7.67 -20.07
CA GLN A 89 -5.13 8.07 -18.84
C GLN A 89 -5.50 7.16 -17.66
N ALA A 90 -6.76 6.74 -17.56
CA ALA A 90 -7.21 5.77 -16.57
C ALA A 90 -6.49 4.41 -16.75
N ALA A 91 -6.32 3.94 -17.99
CA ALA A 91 -5.58 2.72 -18.28
C ALA A 91 -4.09 2.82 -17.92
N LEU A 92 -3.45 3.98 -18.16
CA LEU A 92 -2.08 4.23 -17.71
C LEU A 92 -1.95 4.22 -16.19
N ALA A 93 -2.93 4.77 -15.46
CA ALA A 93 -2.97 4.66 -14.00
C ALA A 93 -3.06 3.19 -13.55
N GLU A 94 -3.96 2.43 -14.15
CA GLU A 94 -4.15 1.01 -13.84
C GLU A 94 -2.91 0.16 -14.17
N GLN A 95 -2.20 0.47 -15.24
CA GLN A 95 -0.91 -0.17 -15.57
C GLN A 95 0.08 -0.08 -14.41
N TRP A 96 0.23 1.08 -13.78
CA TRP A 96 1.11 1.25 -12.62
C TRP A 96 0.58 0.54 -11.37
N MET A 97 -0.72 0.47 -11.18
CA MET A 97 -1.34 -0.28 -10.08
C MET A 97 -1.12 -1.80 -10.24
N GLU A 98 -1.24 -2.33 -11.47
CA GLU A 98 -0.94 -3.73 -11.75
C GLU A 98 0.56 -4.03 -11.61
N TRP A 99 1.42 -3.14 -12.12
CA TRP A 99 2.87 -3.28 -11.97
C TRP A 99 3.30 -3.28 -10.49
N TYR A 100 2.67 -2.46 -9.65
CA TYR A 100 2.87 -2.54 -8.21
C TYR A 100 2.59 -3.94 -7.66
N LYS A 101 1.46 -4.55 -8.02
CA LYS A 101 1.08 -5.88 -7.54
C LYS A 101 1.95 -7.00 -8.08
N SER A 102 2.33 -6.93 -9.35
CA SER A 102 3.07 -8.00 -10.05
C SER A 102 4.59 -7.92 -9.88
N SER A 103 5.13 -6.74 -9.57
CA SER A 103 6.59 -6.52 -9.55
C SER A 103 7.09 -5.99 -8.20
N ILE A 104 6.57 -4.86 -7.72
CA ILE A 104 7.06 -4.22 -6.49
C ILE A 104 6.68 -5.03 -5.24
N THR A 105 5.43 -5.44 -5.11
CA THR A 105 5.01 -6.21 -3.94
C THR A 105 5.78 -7.54 -3.80
N PRO A 106 5.92 -8.38 -4.83
CA PRO A 106 6.67 -9.63 -4.72
C PRO A 106 8.17 -9.45 -4.46
N SER A 107 8.76 -8.33 -4.88
CA SER A 107 10.17 -8.06 -4.65
C SER A 107 10.45 -7.45 -3.27
N LEU A 108 9.64 -6.51 -2.79
CA LEU A 108 9.88 -5.79 -1.55
C LEU A 108 9.37 -6.53 -0.30
N MET A 109 8.24 -7.23 -0.41
CA MET A 109 7.65 -7.88 0.76
C MET A 109 8.52 -8.99 1.39
N PRO A 110 9.28 -9.80 0.65
CA PRO A 110 10.22 -10.74 1.27
C PRO A 110 11.30 -10.07 2.12
N ILE A 111 11.77 -8.87 1.75
CA ILE A 111 12.70 -8.08 2.57
C ILE A 111 12.03 -7.69 3.88
N PHE A 112 10.84 -7.11 3.79
CA PHE A 112 10.06 -6.70 4.95
C PHE A 112 9.77 -7.87 5.89
N TYR A 113 9.36 -9.03 5.37
CA TYR A 113 9.09 -10.20 6.19
C TYR A 113 10.35 -10.70 6.88
N ASN A 114 11.48 -10.78 6.19
CA ASN A 114 12.73 -11.21 6.79
C ASN A 114 13.23 -10.25 7.87
N LEU A 115 13.30 -8.94 7.57
CA LEU A 115 13.91 -7.97 8.48
C LEU A 115 13.02 -7.56 9.66
N VAL A 116 11.69 -7.65 9.50
CA VAL A 116 10.75 -7.09 10.49
C VAL A 116 9.91 -8.17 11.17
N ARG A 117 9.54 -9.25 10.44
CA ARG A 117 8.60 -10.24 10.94
C ARG A 117 9.20 -11.62 11.20
N THR A 118 10.50 -11.75 10.99
CA THR A 118 11.23 -13.01 11.24
C THR A 118 12.32 -12.72 12.28
N PRO A 119 12.43 -13.56 13.34
CA PRO A 119 13.52 -13.43 14.31
C PRO A 119 14.88 -13.43 13.60
N GLU A 120 15.84 -12.64 14.10
CA GLU A 120 17.15 -12.45 13.47
C GLU A 120 17.86 -13.80 13.18
N SER A 121 17.74 -14.77 14.08
CA SER A 121 18.32 -16.10 13.93
C SER A 121 17.72 -16.95 12.80
N GLU A 122 16.55 -16.59 12.30
CA GLU A 122 15.79 -17.29 11.26
C GLU A 122 15.77 -16.54 9.92
N GLN A 123 16.34 -15.32 9.89
CA GLN A 123 16.40 -14.50 8.68
C GLN A 123 17.26 -15.18 7.60
N ASN A 124 16.86 -15.02 6.35
CA ASN A 124 17.58 -15.58 5.20
C ASN A 124 18.30 -14.46 4.42
N PRO A 125 19.62 -14.25 4.60
CA PRO A 125 20.36 -13.19 3.93
C PRO A 125 20.29 -13.28 2.39
N ALA A 126 20.27 -14.49 1.82
CA ALA A 126 20.19 -14.66 0.37
C ALA A 126 18.83 -14.19 -0.20
N VAL A 127 17.73 -14.38 0.54
CA VAL A 127 16.42 -13.84 0.16
C VAL A 127 16.43 -12.32 0.25
N ILE A 128 17.02 -11.76 1.31
CA ILE A 128 17.12 -10.29 1.48
C ILE A 128 17.93 -9.69 0.34
N GLU A 129 19.11 -10.24 0.04
CA GLU A 129 19.99 -9.76 -1.04
C GLU A 129 19.30 -9.83 -2.41
N HIS A 130 18.76 -11.01 -2.76
CA HIS A 130 18.07 -11.21 -4.03
C HIS A 130 16.87 -10.25 -4.20
N SER A 131 16.05 -10.14 -3.16
CA SER A 131 14.86 -9.29 -3.20
C SER A 131 15.21 -7.80 -3.22
N THR A 132 16.28 -7.39 -2.53
CA THR A 132 16.81 -6.03 -2.58
C THR A 132 17.30 -5.67 -3.99
N ALA A 133 18.06 -6.55 -4.63
CA ALA A 133 18.52 -6.36 -6.01
C ALA A 133 17.34 -6.24 -6.99
N ALA A 134 16.33 -7.12 -6.87
CA ALA A 134 15.14 -7.09 -7.70
C ALA A 134 14.33 -5.79 -7.48
N THR A 135 14.09 -5.40 -6.23
CA THR A 135 13.38 -4.16 -5.88
C THR A 135 14.10 -2.94 -6.45
N ASN A 136 15.41 -2.85 -6.26
CA ASN A 136 16.22 -1.76 -6.78
C ASN A 136 16.17 -1.68 -8.31
N SER A 137 16.19 -2.83 -9.01
CA SER A 137 16.04 -2.89 -10.46
C SER A 137 14.69 -2.36 -10.94
N TYR A 138 13.59 -2.76 -10.28
CA TYR A 138 12.27 -2.23 -10.60
C TYR A 138 12.17 -0.72 -10.30
N LEU A 139 12.69 -0.25 -9.18
CA LEU A 139 12.65 1.16 -8.83
C LEU A 139 13.45 2.03 -9.80
N GLN A 140 14.47 1.50 -10.51
CA GLN A 140 15.13 2.23 -11.60
C GLN A 140 14.16 2.51 -12.78
N ILE A 141 13.13 1.70 -12.99
CA ILE A 141 12.10 1.97 -14.00
C ILE A 141 11.26 3.17 -13.57
N LEU A 142 10.80 3.17 -12.31
CA LEU A 142 10.03 4.27 -11.74
C LEU A 142 10.86 5.57 -11.66
N GLU A 143 12.14 5.47 -11.29
CA GLU A 143 13.09 6.59 -11.25
C GLU A 143 13.21 7.30 -12.59
N LYS A 144 13.34 6.53 -13.67
CA LYS A 144 13.41 7.06 -15.04
C LYS A 144 12.07 7.68 -15.46
N HIS A 145 10.96 7.05 -15.08
CA HIS A 145 9.61 7.52 -15.40
C HIS A 145 9.31 8.88 -14.75
N LEU A 146 9.68 9.05 -13.48
CA LEU A 146 9.42 10.28 -12.72
C LEU A 146 10.30 11.48 -13.11
N ARG A 147 11.25 11.31 -14.06
CA ARG A 147 12.12 12.40 -14.49
C ARG A 147 11.30 13.55 -15.09
N GLY A 148 11.34 14.70 -14.43
CA GLY A 148 10.60 15.90 -14.87
C GLY A 148 9.09 15.86 -14.60
N GLN A 149 8.61 14.86 -13.85
CA GLN A 149 7.22 14.73 -13.46
C GLN A 149 7.02 15.01 -11.97
N LEU A 150 5.88 15.57 -11.62
CA LEU A 150 5.49 15.78 -10.22
C LEU A 150 4.91 14.49 -9.61
N TYR A 151 4.13 13.74 -10.39
CA TYR A 151 3.45 12.50 -10.02
C TYR A 151 3.52 11.48 -11.17
N ILE A 152 3.03 10.27 -10.94
CA ILE A 152 3.14 9.18 -11.91
C ILE A 152 2.45 9.48 -13.25
N LEU A 153 1.34 10.22 -13.25
CA LEU A 153 0.64 10.64 -14.47
C LEU A 153 0.91 12.11 -14.87
N GLY A 154 2.03 12.68 -14.45
CA GLY A 154 2.41 14.06 -14.78
C GLY A 154 2.24 15.03 -13.60
N ASP A 155 1.45 16.08 -13.76
CA ASP A 155 1.41 17.19 -12.79
C ASP A 155 0.43 16.99 -11.64
N SER A 156 -0.44 15.99 -11.71
CA SER A 156 -1.51 15.78 -10.73
C SER A 156 -1.42 14.41 -10.06
N PHE A 157 -1.62 14.42 -8.73
CA PHE A 157 -1.74 13.20 -7.92
C PHE A 157 -2.96 12.38 -8.34
N SER A 158 -2.78 11.07 -8.47
CA SER A 158 -3.81 10.15 -8.97
C SER A 158 -3.78 8.79 -8.27
N MET A 159 -4.71 7.91 -8.64
CA MET A 159 -4.73 6.53 -8.14
C MET A 159 -3.48 5.72 -8.51
N ALA A 160 -2.69 6.14 -9.51
CA ALA A 160 -1.43 5.51 -9.87
C ALA A 160 -0.38 5.67 -8.76
N ASP A 161 -0.37 6.83 -8.07
CA ASP A 161 0.58 7.15 -7.01
C ASP A 161 0.30 6.39 -5.71
N ILE A 162 -0.95 6.01 -5.46
CA ILE A 162 -1.40 5.48 -4.16
C ILE A 162 -0.69 4.16 -3.81
N PRO A 163 -0.73 3.09 -4.60
CA PRO A 163 -0.13 1.81 -4.20
C PRO A 163 1.39 1.88 -4.11
N LEU A 164 2.03 2.55 -5.05
CA LEU A 164 3.48 2.71 -5.07
C LEU A 164 3.94 3.58 -3.90
N GLY A 165 3.29 4.73 -3.70
CA GLY A 165 3.58 5.63 -2.58
C GLY A 165 3.37 4.96 -1.22
N ALA A 166 2.31 4.16 -1.05
CA ALA A 166 2.05 3.41 0.17
C ALA A 166 3.20 2.45 0.55
N MET A 167 3.93 1.93 -0.46
CA MET A 167 5.07 1.05 -0.25
C MET A 167 6.37 1.80 0.02
N MET A 168 6.50 3.05 -0.42
CA MET A 168 7.73 3.83 -0.27
C MET A 168 8.10 4.09 1.19
N TYR A 169 7.12 4.26 2.08
CA TYR A 169 7.43 4.39 3.51
C TYR A 169 8.20 3.17 4.04
N LYS A 170 7.80 1.95 3.66
CA LYS A 170 8.54 0.74 4.00
C LYS A 170 9.91 0.71 3.33
N PHE A 171 9.97 0.97 2.03
CA PHE A 171 11.24 0.94 1.29
C PHE A 171 12.29 1.87 1.91
N PHE A 172 11.91 3.11 2.24
CA PHE A 172 12.87 4.08 2.79
C PHE A 172 13.23 3.85 4.27
N ASN A 173 12.43 3.09 5.02
CA ASN A 173 12.68 2.81 6.44
C ASN A 173 13.18 1.38 6.73
N LEU A 174 13.29 0.50 5.73
CA LEU A 174 13.96 -0.79 5.88
C LEU A 174 15.49 -0.61 5.91
N ALA A 175 16.20 -1.43 6.69
CA ALA A 175 17.66 -1.44 6.80
C ALA A 175 18.31 -2.18 5.61
N ILE A 176 18.22 -1.59 4.41
CA ILE A 176 18.78 -2.14 3.17
C ILE A 176 19.62 -1.10 2.43
N GLU A 177 20.54 -1.56 1.60
CA GLU A 177 21.25 -0.71 0.65
C GLU A 177 20.34 -0.27 -0.49
N ARG A 178 20.38 1.03 -0.80
CA ARG A 178 19.57 1.65 -1.86
C ARG A 178 20.46 2.39 -2.84
N PRO A 179 20.19 2.31 -4.15
CA PRO A 179 20.84 3.18 -5.13
C PRO A 179 20.34 4.63 -4.94
N SER A 180 21.01 5.57 -5.59
CA SER A 180 20.52 6.94 -5.72
C SER A 180 19.24 6.97 -6.55
N LEU A 181 18.16 7.53 -6.01
CA LEU A 181 16.82 7.60 -6.61
C LEU A 181 16.24 9.02 -6.48
N PRO A 182 16.91 10.06 -6.99
CA PRO A 182 16.56 11.46 -6.71
C PRO A 182 15.15 11.87 -7.17
N ASN A 183 14.62 11.29 -8.27
CA ASN A 183 13.28 11.59 -8.72
C ASN A 183 12.22 10.91 -7.82
N ILE A 184 12.45 9.67 -7.41
CA ILE A 184 11.60 8.96 -6.43
C ILE A 184 11.67 9.68 -5.08
N GLU A 185 12.85 10.07 -4.60
CA GLU A 185 13.01 10.81 -3.34
C GLU A 185 12.23 12.13 -3.35
N THR A 186 12.30 12.88 -4.45
CA THR A 186 11.56 14.13 -4.62
C THR A 186 10.03 13.89 -4.66
N TRP A 187 9.58 12.88 -5.39
CA TRP A 187 8.20 12.47 -5.43
C TRP A 187 7.71 11.99 -4.05
N TYR A 188 8.49 11.15 -3.37
CA TYR A 188 8.18 10.66 -2.03
C TYR A 188 8.08 11.81 -1.01
N ALA A 189 9.00 12.77 -1.04
CA ALA A 189 8.93 13.94 -0.17
C ALA A 189 7.60 14.71 -0.36
N ARG A 190 7.14 14.85 -1.62
CA ARG A 190 5.87 15.49 -1.93
C ARG A 190 4.66 14.68 -1.41
N LEU A 191 4.74 13.33 -1.43
CA LEU A 191 3.71 12.49 -0.82
C LEU A 191 3.66 12.68 0.69
N CYS A 192 4.82 12.82 1.35
CA CYS A 192 4.92 13.06 2.80
C CYS A 192 4.30 14.40 3.25
N GLU A 193 4.11 15.36 2.36
CA GLU A 193 3.40 16.61 2.67
C GLU A 193 1.88 16.43 2.75
N ARG A 194 1.32 15.36 2.18
CA ARG A 194 -0.11 15.09 2.15
C ARG A 194 -0.62 14.62 3.52
N PRO A 195 -1.64 15.28 4.12
CA PRO A 195 -2.16 14.88 5.43
C PRO A 195 -2.65 13.43 5.47
N ALA A 196 -3.37 13.00 4.42
CA ALA A 196 -3.89 11.62 4.34
C ALA A 196 -2.76 10.58 4.24
N TYR A 197 -1.65 10.89 3.56
CA TYR A 197 -0.48 10.03 3.51
C TYR A 197 0.16 9.86 4.89
N ARG A 198 0.37 10.95 5.61
CA ARG A 198 0.92 10.90 6.98
C ARG A 198 0.05 10.06 7.92
N THR A 199 -1.27 10.21 7.81
CA THR A 199 -2.21 9.49 8.70
C THR A 199 -2.32 8.00 8.36
N HIS A 200 -2.31 7.65 7.08
CA HIS A 200 -2.70 6.31 6.63
C HIS A 200 -1.59 5.48 6.00
N ALA A 201 -0.50 6.09 5.51
CA ALA A 201 0.58 5.39 4.84
C ALA A 201 1.90 5.37 5.65
N MET A 202 2.19 6.43 6.41
CA MET A 202 3.39 6.49 7.26
C MET A 202 3.15 5.74 8.59
N ILE A 203 2.85 4.44 8.48
CA ILE A 203 2.57 3.57 9.63
C ILE A 203 3.86 2.92 10.08
N ALA A 204 4.30 3.24 11.30
CA ALA A 204 5.48 2.62 11.91
C ALA A 204 5.34 1.10 11.97
N PHE A 205 6.45 0.39 11.77
CA PHE A 205 6.45 -1.06 11.69
C PHE A 205 7.58 -1.75 12.50
N GLY A 206 8.43 -0.97 13.16
CA GLY A 206 9.52 -1.53 13.97
C GLY A 206 10.62 -2.20 13.16
N SER A 207 11.52 -2.89 13.87
CA SER A 207 12.68 -3.58 13.33
C SER A 207 12.78 -5.05 13.80
N SER A 208 11.81 -5.52 14.56
CA SER A 208 11.72 -6.90 15.05
C SER A 208 10.26 -7.39 15.08
N PRO A 209 10.02 -8.70 15.19
CA PRO A 209 8.68 -9.26 15.36
C PRO A 209 7.93 -8.72 16.59
N GLU A 210 8.64 -8.47 17.67
CA GLU A 210 8.10 -7.96 18.93
C GLU A 210 7.62 -6.52 18.74
N GLU A 211 8.50 -5.66 18.22
CA GLU A 211 8.16 -4.25 17.92
C GLU A 211 7.01 -4.15 16.90
N TRP A 212 7.01 -5.02 15.87
CA TRP A 212 5.92 -5.11 14.91
C TRP A 212 4.59 -5.40 15.62
N LEU A 213 4.56 -6.39 16.53
CA LEU A 213 3.35 -6.80 17.24
C LEU A 213 2.86 -5.69 18.19
N GLU A 214 3.78 -5.06 18.93
CA GLU A 214 3.46 -3.93 19.81
C GLU A 214 2.83 -2.77 19.04
N LEU A 215 3.43 -2.38 17.91
CA LEU A 215 2.92 -1.30 17.05
C LEU A 215 1.60 -1.68 16.37
N GLU A 216 1.39 -2.95 16.03
CA GLU A 216 0.12 -3.44 15.47
C GLU A 216 -1.01 -3.26 16.49
N ILE A 217 -0.77 -3.66 17.74
CA ILE A 217 -1.77 -3.55 18.83
C ILE A 217 -1.99 -2.09 19.22
N ALA A 218 -0.94 -1.29 19.37
CA ALA A 218 -1.05 0.11 19.74
C ALA A 218 -1.74 0.98 18.65
N GLY A 219 -1.70 0.56 17.40
CA GLY A 219 -2.36 1.22 16.27
C GLY A 219 -3.83 0.84 16.04
N ALA A 220 -4.41 0.07 16.94
CA ALA A 220 -5.76 -0.49 16.83
C ALA A 220 -6.88 0.56 16.95
#